data_739786563b4748a1531aaff25cfbf92a
#
_entry.id   739786563b4748a1531aaff25cfbf92a
#
_cell.length_a   1.000
_cell.length_b   1.000
_cell.length_c   1.000
_cell.angle_alpha   90.00
_cell.angle_beta   90.00
_cell.angle_gamma   90.00
#
_symmetry.space_group_name_H-M   'P 1'
#
loop_
_entity.id
_entity.type
_entity.pdbx_description
1 polymer ?
#
loop_
_entity_poly.entity_id
_entity_poly.type
_entity_poly.pdbx_seq_one_letter_code
_entity_poly.pdbx_strand_id
1 'polypeptide(L)'
;YLPIDPSDIGREYEPVVRINSQSGKGGVAFVMDSFYGFRLPKGMHKEFADIIQKIAEKQGEVAPEQIMDEFRANYLDRKEPMHFKKCQITDKEYEGGAFATVATLTFTAHDTERTVEGVGNGPIDAVQRAIEEALGIEIRVLDYNEHALRSGSGAQAASYIHLMDVKSGRATYGVGISSNITRASLRGIFSAVNRLFGDAE
;
A
#
# COMPACT_ATOMS: atom_id res chain seq x y z
N TYR A 1 -35.55 -12.12 -30.43
CA TYR A 1 -34.99 -12.68 -29.19
C TYR A 1 -35.29 -11.70 -28.07
N LEU A 2 -36.23 -12.05 -27.20
CA LEU A 2 -36.40 -11.35 -25.93
C LEU A 2 -35.42 -12.00 -24.96
N PRO A 3 -34.38 -11.28 -24.43
CA PRO A 3 -33.55 -11.82 -23.41
C PRO A 3 -34.39 -12.04 -22.14
N ILE A 4 -34.32 -13.23 -21.56
CA ILE A 4 -34.94 -13.52 -20.27
C ILE A 4 -34.16 -12.73 -19.22
N ASP A 5 -34.87 -11.93 -18.42
CA ASP A 5 -34.25 -11.25 -17.30
C ASP A 5 -33.76 -12.29 -16.28
N PRO A 6 -32.49 -12.29 -15.89
CA PRO A 6 -31.97 -13.24 -14.91
C PRO A 6 -32.75 -13.26 -13.57
N SER A 7 -33.37 -12.16 -13.17
CA SER A 7 -34.22 -12.05 -11.98
C SER A 7 -35.47 -12.89 -12.08
N ASP A 8 -36.02 -13.12 -13.32
CA ASP A 8 -37.21 -13.96 -13.57
C ASP A 8 -36.94 -15.45 -13.31
N ILE A 9 -35.67 -15.86 -13.26
CA ILE A 9 -35.25 -17.24 -13.00
C ILE A 9 -34.49 -17.37 -11.70
N GLY A 10 -34.59 -16.38 -10.80
CA GLY A 10 -33.97 -16.40 -9.46
C GLY A 10 -32.43 -16.26 -9.48
N ARG A 11 -31.86 -15.69 -10.54
CA ARG A 11 -30.43 -15.37 -10.66
C ARG A 11 -30.24 -13.87 -10.54
N GLU A 12 -29.26 -13.47 -9.74
CA GLU A 12 -28.79 -12.08 -9.71
C GLU A 12 -27.88 -11.80 -10.91
N TYR A 13 -27.99 -10.58 -11.43
CA TYR A 13 -27.11 -10.11 -12.50
C TYR A 13 -25.76 -9.75 -11.89
N GLU A 14 -24.84 -10.70 -11.82
CA GLU A 14 -23.44 -10.39 -11.50
C GLU A 14 -22.74 -9.96 -12.80
N PRO A 15 -22.33 -8.68 -12.93
CA PRO A 15 -21.56 -8.25 -14.08
C PRO A 15 -20.23 -9.01 -14.08
N VAL A 16 -20.00 -9.82 -15.09
CA VAL A 16 -18.71 -10.50 -15.31
C VAL A 16 -17.72 -9.44 -15.80
N VAL A 17 -17.08 -8.75 -14.87
CA VAL A 17 -16.00 -7.79 -15.19
C VAL A 17 -14.71 -8.57 -15.33
N ARG A 18 -14.11 -8.52 -16.50
CA ARG A 18 -12.80 -9.11 -16.79
C ARG A 18 -11.90 -8.07 -17.43
N ILE A 19 -10.66 -8.09 -17.06
CA ILE A 19 -9.63 -7.23 -17.63
C ILE A 19 -8.85 -8.04 -18.66
N ASN A 20 -8.72 -7.49 -19.87
CA ASN A 20 -7.90 -8.05 -20.94
C ASN A 20 -6.74 -7.10 -21.28
N SER A 21 -5.86 -7.50 -22.19
CA SER A 21 -4.70 -6.72 -22.61
C SER A 21 -5.04 -5.35 -23.24
N GLN A 22 -6.28 -5.15 -23.68
CA GLN A 22 -6.76 -3.87 -24.22
C GLN A 22 -7.45 -2.99 -23.18
N SER A 23 -7.71 -3.53 -21.99
CA SER A 23 -8.29 -2.78 -20.90
C SER A 23 -7.28 -1.77 -20.39
N GLY A 24 -7.56 -0.49 -20.56
CA GLY A 24 -6.67 0.58 -20.13
C GLY A 24 -6.51 0.64 -18.61
N LYS A 25 -5.52 1.43 -18.15
CA LYS A 25 -5.21 1.66 -16.73
C LYS A 25 -6.42 2.05 -15.86
N GLY A 26 -7.47 2.62 -16.43
CA GLY A 26 -8.71 2.93 -15.74
C GLY A 26 -9.54 1.68 -15.38
N GLY A 27 -9.46 0.61 -16.17
CA GLY A 27 -10.21 -0.63 -15.92
C GLY A 27 -9.75 -1.33 -14.63
N VAL A 28 -8.45 -1.45 -14.42
CA VAL A 28 -7.89 -2.03 -13.18
C VAL A 28 -8.27 -1.20 -11.96
N ALA A 29 -8.15 0.12 -12.04
CA ALA A 29 -8.53 1.02 -10.94
C ALA A 29 -10.03 0.95 -10.63
N PHE A 30 -10.87 0.82 -11.65
CA PHE A 30 -12.31 0.61 -11.49
C PHE A 30 -12.63 -0.70 -10.75
N VAL A 31 -11.98 -1.81 -11.11
CA VAL A 31 -12.15 -3.09 -10.41
C VAL A 31 -11.77 -2.95 -8.94
N MET A 32 -10.63 -2.34 -8.65
CA MET A 32 -10.16 -2.15 -7.28
C MET A 32 -11.11 -1.30 -6.43
N ASP A 33 -11.66 -0.23 -6.99
CA ASP A 33 -12.63 0.61 -6.27
C ASP A 33 -14.00 -0.09 -6.13
N SER A 34 -14.55 -0.60 -7.23
CA SER A 34 -15.94 -1.13 -7.25
C SER A 34 -16.10 -2.44 -6.49
N PHE A 35 -15.12 -3.36 -6.55
CA PHE A 35 -15.23 -4.67 -5.93
C PHE A 35 -14.61 -4.72 -4.53
N TYR A 36 -13.54 -3.94 -4.29
CA TYR A 36 -12.74 -4.04 -3.07
C TYR A 36 -12.67 -2.75 -2.26
N GLY A 37 -13.18 -1.63 -2.79
CA GLY A 37 -13.18 -0.34 -2.13
C GLY A 37 -11.82 0.37 -2.10
N PHE A 38 -10.84 -0.09 -2.90
CA PHE A 38 -9.53 0.53 -2.97
C PHE A 38 -9.50 1.65 -4.01
N ARG A 39 -9.52 2.90 -3.56
CA ARG A 39 -9.37 4.09 -4.41
C ARG A 39 -7.89 4.39 -4.63
N LEU A 40 -7.31 3.76 -5.65
CA LEU A 40 -5.89 3.90 -5.94
C LEU A 40 -5.51 5.35 -6.31
N PRO A 41 -4.39 5.88 -5.81
CA PRO A 41 -3.84 7.16 -6.28
C PRO A 41 -3.57 7.13 -7.80
N LYS A 42 -3.77 8.26 -8.48
CA LYS A 42 -3.59 8.34 -9.95
C LYS A 42 -2.20 7.88 -10.42
N GLY A 43 -1.15 8.20 -9.65
CA GLY A 43 0.22 7.76 -9.94
C GLY A 43 0.38 6.24 -9.93
N MET A 44 -0.39 5.55 -9.08
CA MET A 44 -0.36 4.09 -8.96
C MET A 44 -1.12 3.37 -10.09
N HIS A 45 -2.09 4.04 -10.76
CA HIS A 45 -2.91 3.43 -11.80
C HIS A 45 -2.08 2.81 -12.91
N LYS A 46 -1.05 3.52 -13.39
CA LYS A 46 -0.20 3.03 -14.48
C LYS A 46 0.64 1.85 -14.02
N GLU A 47 1.33 1.99 -12.88
CA GLU A 47 2.21 0.95 -12.35
C GLU A 47 1.47 -0.36 -12.14
N PHE A 48 0.30 -0.31 -11.51
CA PHE A 48 -0.48 -1.52 -11.25
C PHE A 48 -1.14 -2.08 -12.52
N ALA A 49 -1.61 -1.23 -13.43
CA ALA A 49 -2.13 -1.69 -14.71
C ALA A 49 -1.06 -2.39 -15.56
N ASP A 50 0.19 -1.93 -15.54
CA ASP A 50 1.30 -2.56 -16.26
C ASP A 50 1.59 -3.99 -15.71
N ILE A 51 1.42 -4.21 -14.40
CA ILE A 51 1.53 -5.54 -13.79
C ILE A 51 0.42 -6.46 -14.31
N ILE A 52 -0.83 -6.02 -14.24
CA ILE A 52 -2.00 -6.80 -14.67
C ILE A 52 -1.97 -7.05 -16.19
N GLN A 53 -1.52 -6.08 -16.98
CA GLN A 53 -1.40 -6.24 -18.42
C GLN A 53 -0.44 -7.37 -18.79
N LYS A 54 0.72 -7.47 -18.15
CA LYS A 54 1.68 -8.56 -18.38
C LYS A 54 1.09 -9.95 -18.11
N ILE A 55 0.16 -10.05 -17.15
CA ILE A 55 -0.57 -11.28 -16.85
C ILE A 55 -1.61 -11.54 -17.94
N ALA A 56 -2.39 -10.52 -18.31
CA ALA A 56 -3.40 -10.64 -19.37
C ALA A 56 -2.81 -11.02 -20.73
N GLU A 57 -1.62 -10.55 -21.06
CA GLU A 57 -0.90 -10.93 -22.30
C GLU A 57 -0.54 -12.41 -22.36
N LYS A 58 -0.34 -13.05 -21.19
CA LYS A 58 0.01 -14.49 -21.11
C LYS A 58 -1.21 -15.42 -21.11
N GLN A 59 -2.30 -14.99 -20.49
CA GLN A 59 -3.47 -15.85 -20.24
C GLN A 59 -4.80 -15.35 -20.86
N GLY A 60 -4.79 -14.15 -21.49
CA GLY A 60 -5.93 -13.56 -22.19
C GLY A 60 -6.76 -12.64 -21.30
N GLU A 61 -7.33 -13.14 -20.21
CA GLU A 61 -8.19 -12.39 -19.31
C GLU A 61 -7.76 -12.56 -17.86
N VAL A 62 -8.00 -11.53 -17.04
CA VAL A 62 -7.70 -11.51 -15.59
C VAL A 62 -8.99 -11.23 -14.83
N ALA A 63 -9.35 -12.13 -13.92
CA ALA A 63 -10.52 -12.00 -13.06
C ALA A 63 -10.24 -11.00 -11.91
N PRO A 64 -11.29 -10.37 -11.34
CA PRO A 64 -11.15 -9.44 -10.21
C PRO A 64 -10.40 -10.02 -9.02
N GLU A 65 -10.64 -11.29 -8.69
CA GLU A 65 -9.97 -11.98 -7.58
C GLU A 65 -8.46 -12.06 -7.81
N GLN A 66 -8.05 -12.38 -9.01
CA GLN A 66 -6.63 -12.44 -9.39
C GLN A 66 -5.98 -11.05 -9.35
N ILE A 67 -6.71 -10.00 -9.77
CA ILE A 67 -6.24 -8.61 -9.64
C ILE A 67 -6.01 -8.27 -8.18
N MET A 68 -6.91 -8.67 -7.28
CA MET A 68 -6.76 -8.44 -5.84
C MET A 68 -5.58 -9.23 -5.25
N ASP A 69 -5.36 -10.46 -5.69
CA ASP A 69 -4.23 -11.27 -5.23
C ASP A 69 -2.89 -10.66 -5.67
N GLU A 70 -2.80 -10.18 -6.90
CA GLU A 70 -1.63 -9.44 -7.38
C GLU A 70 -1.42 -8.11 -6.62
N PHE A 71 -2.52 -7.42 -6.29
CA PHE A 71 -2.43 -6.22 -5.47
C PHE A 71 -1.89 -6.51 -4.07
N ARG A 72 -2.35 -7.59 -3.43
CA ARG A 72 -1.83 -8.03 -2.13
C ARG A 72 -0.35 -8.40 -2.20
N ALA A 73 0.01 -9.23 -3.16
CA ALA A 73 1.38 -9.71 -3.32
C ALA A 73 2.37 -8.56 -3.58
N ASN A 74 1.98 -7.57 -4.39
CA ASN A 74 2.87 -6.49 -4.77
C ASN A 74 2.88 -5.33 -3.77
N TYR A 75 1.76 -5.02 -3.10
CA TYR A 75 1.63 -3.76 -2.35
C TYR A 75 1.26 -3.92 -0.87
N LEU A 76 0.60 -5.02 -0.46
CA LEU A 76 0.09 -5.17 0.92
C LEU A 76 0.92 -6.10 1.80
N ASP A 77 1.29 -7.26 1.29
CA ASP A 77 1.85 -8.35 2.10
C ASP A 77 3.36 -8.51 1.92
N ARG A 78 4.04 -7.46 1.44
CA ARG A 78 5.51 -7.46 1.32
C ARG A 78 6.13 -7.36 2.71
N LYS A 79 6.63 -8.50 3.22
CA LYS A 79 7.20 -8.62 4.57
C LYS A 79 8.73 -8.81 4.57
N GLU A 80 9.31 -9.03 3.40
CA GLU A 80 10.76 -9.22 3.22
C GLU A 80 11.35 -8.06 2.42
N PRO A 81 12.56 -7.64 2.74
CA PRO A 81 13.46 -8.14 3.80
C PRO A 81 13.11 -7.62 5.20
N MET A 82 12.07 -6.79 5.37
CA MET A 82 11.69 -6.23 6.66
C MET A 82 10.26 -6.54 7.04
N HIS A 83 10.06 -6.96 8.27
CA HIS A 83 8.74 -7.22 8.83
C HIS A 83 8.46 -6.30 10.01
N PHE A 84 7.51 -5.37 9.84
CA PHE A 84 7.02 -4.50 10.91
C PHE A 84 6.36 -5.27 12.04
N LYS A 85 6.76 -5.03 13.28
CA LYS A 85 6.17 -5.65 14.48
C LYS A 85 5.34 -4.65 15.28
N LYS A 86 5.96 -3.60 15.78
CA LYS A 86 5.29 -2.57 16.58
C LYS A 86 5.96 -1.21 16.42
N CYS A 87 5.18 -0.16 16.70
CA CYS A 87 5.66 1.20 16.81
C CYS A 87 4.97 1.87 17.98
N GLN A 88 5.74 2.59 18.77
CA GLN A 88 5.25 3.51 19.79
C GLN A 88 5.55 4.93 19.31
N ILE A 89 4.54 5.77 19.27
CA ILE A 89 4.64 7.19 18.92
C ILE A 89 4.41 7.99 20.18
N THR A 90 5.29 8.95 20.44
CA THR A 90 5.20 9.86 21.57
C THR A 90 5.57 11.26 21.12
N ASP A 91 4.67 12.21 21.35
CA ASP A 91 4.97 13.62 21.12
C ASP A 91 5.71 14.16 22.34
N LYS A 92 6.80 14.89 22.10
CA LYS A 92 7.59 15.58 23.11
C LYS A 92 7.51 17.08 22.89
N GLU A 93 7.17 17.79 23.95
CA GLU A 93 7.28 19.24 24.00
C GLU A 93 8.60 19.61 24.66
N TYR A 94 9.34 20.50 24.03
CA TYR A 94 10.62 21.02 24.51
C TYR A 94 10.44 22.42 25.12
N GLU A 95 11.37 22.81 25.97
CA GLU A 95 11.39 24.18 26.47
C GLU A 95 11.39 25.19 25.33
N GLY A 96 10.46 26.17 25.40
CA GLY A 96 10.25 27.13 24.29
C GLY A 96 9.11 26.79 23.33
N GLY A 97 8.33 25.71 23.59
CA GLY A 97 7.13 25.35 22.82
C GLY A 97 7.40 24.63 21.51
N ALA A 98 8.63 24.15 21.27
CA ALA A 98 8.94 23.30 20.12
C ALA A 98 8.41 21.88 20.37
N PHE A 99 7.74 21.30 19.36
CA PHE A 99 7.25 19.92 19.38
C PHE A 99 8.11 19.03 18.47
N ALA A 100 8.33 17.79 18.90
CA ALA A 100 8.83 16.74 18.05
C ALA A 100 8.11 15.42 18.35
N THR A 101 7.89 14.62 17.32
CA THR A 101 7.38 13.27 17.43
C THR A 101 8.54 12.28 17.47
N VAL A 102 8.53 11.41 18.48
CA VAL A 102 9.49 10.30 18.62
C VAL A 102 8.79 9.01 18.27
N ALA A 103 9.35 8.25 17.34
CA ALA A 103 8.91 6.90 17.00
C ALA A 103 9.90 5.87 17.49
N THR A 104 9.48 5.00 18.41
CA THR A 104 10.23 3.80 18.79
C THR A 104 9.68 2.64 17.98
N LEU A 105 10.45 2.15 17.03
CA LEU A 105 10.09 1.20 16.00
C LEU A 105 10.76 -0.14 16.22
N THR A 106 9.97 -1.24 16.27
CA THR A 106 10.50 -2.61 16.31
C THR A 106 10.10 -3.34 15.03
N PHE A 107 11.07 -3.92 14.35
CA PHE A 107 10.92 -4.71 13.14
C PHE A 107 11.99 -5.80 13.05
N THR A 108 11.76 -6.83 12.22
CA THR A 108 12.84 -7.76 11.81
C THR A 108 13.38 -7.33 10.46
N ALA A 109 14.70 -7.44 10.30
CA ALA A 109 15.37 -7.31 9.01
C ALA A 109 16.38 -8.46 8.89
N HIS A 110 16.28 -9.25 7.81
CA HIS A 110 17.09 -10.46 7.62
C HIS A 110 17.13 -11.34 8.88
N ASP A 111 15.96 -11.72 9.40
CA ASP A 111 15.73 -12.54 10.60
C ASP A 111 16.25 -11.94 11.92
N THR A 112 16.79 -10.74 11.90
CA THR A 112 17.26 -10.06 13.11
C THR A 112 16.26 -9.01 13.57
N GLU A 113 15.80 -9.13 14.82
CA GLU A 113 14.93 -8.11 15.43
C GLU A 113 15.76 -6.87 15.80
N ARG A 114 15.24 -5.71 15.42
CA ARG A 114 15.83 -4.40 15.72
C ARG A 114 14.79 -3.51 16.37
N THR A 115 15.22 -2.72 17.35
CA THR A 115 14.44 -1.62 17.91
C THR A 115 15.24 -0.35 17.74
N VAL A 116 14.67 0.64 17.09
CA VAL A 116 15.30 1.90 16.74
C VAL A 116 14.39 3.07 17.08
N GLU A 117 14.96 4.24 17.29
CA GLU A 117 14.21 5.47 17.50
C GLU A 117 14.49 6.46 16.37
N GLY A 118 13.44 7.20 15.99
CA GLY A 118 13.57 8.32 15.07
C GLY A 118 12.80 9.52 15.61
N VAL A 119 13.31 10.70 15.34
CA VAL A 119 12.71 11.97 15.76
C VAL A 119 12.36 12.79 14.53
N GLY A 120 11.10 13.23 14.45
CA GLY A 120 10.59 13.98 13.30
C GLY A 120 9.51 14.99 13.67
N ASN A 121 9.00 15.66 12.65
CA ASN A 121 7.89 16.64 12.79
C ASN A 121 6.50 15.98 12.94
N GLY A 122 6.44 14.66 12.78
CA GLY A 122 5.22 13.86 12.88
C GLY A 122 5.53 12.37 12.74
N PRO A 123 4.51 11.50 12.90
CA PRO A 123 4.71 10.05 12.94
C PRO A 123 5.42 9.47 11.70
N ILE A 124 5.06 9.93 10.51
CA ILE A 124 5.65 9.44 9.24
C ILE A 124 7.12 9.85 9.13
N ASP A 125 7.45 11.12 9.39
CA ASP A 125 8.82 11.64 9.36
C ASP A 125 9.70 10.96 10.42
N ALA A 126 9.19 10.76 11.64
CA ALA A 126 9.91 10.08 12.71
C ALA A 126 10.22 8.62 12.34
N VAL A 127 9.26 7.89 11.77
CA VAL A 127 9.45 6.51 11.32
C VAL A 127 10.39 6.43 10.12
N GLN A 128 10.28 7.34 9.17
CA GLN A 128 11.20 7.43 8.04
C GLN A 128 12.65 7.54 8.52
N ARG A 129 12.94 8.48 9.44
CA ARG A 129 14.29 8.68 10.01
C ARG A 129 14.78 7.46 10.77
N ALA A 130 13.91 6.79 11.53
CA ALA A 130 14.26 5.54 12.22
C ALA A 130 14.68 4.44 11.24
N ILE A 131 13.97 4.31 10.11
CA ILE A 131 14.30 3.33 9.06
C ILE A 131 15.61 3.70 8.35
N GLU A 132 15.79 4.97 7.99
CA GLU A 132 16.99 5.49 7.33
C GLU A 132 18.24 5.20 8.16
N GLU A 133 18.21 5.52 9.46
CA GLU A 133 19.31 5.26 10.38
C GLU A 133 19.60 3.77 10.55
N ALA A 134 18.54 2.96 10.72
CA ALA A 134 18.68 1.52 10.94
C ALA A 134 19.26 0.76 9.74
N LEU A 135 18.99 1.22 8.53
CA LEU A 135 19.35 0.53 7.28
C LEU A 135 20.49 1.22 6.52
N GLY A 136 20.87 2.44 6.90
CA GLY A 136 21.86 3.23 6.16
C GLY A 136 21.38 3.63 4.76
N ILE A 137 20.09 3.90 4.61
CA ILE A 137 19.45 4.31 3.36
C ILE A 137 18.93 5.74 3.47
N GLU A 138 18.65 6.37 2.35
CA GLU A 138 17.98 7.67 2.29
C GLU A 138 16.73 7.54 1.42
N ILE A 139 15.56 7.77 2.00
CA ILE A 139 14.26 7.66 1.34
C ILE A 139 13.51 8.99 1.42
N ARG A 140 12.61 9.21 0.48
CA ARG A 140 11.75 10.40 0.45
C ARG A 140 10.30 10.00 0.19
N VAL A 141 9.38 10.47 1.05
CA VAL A 141 7.95 10.38 0.79
C VAL A 141 7.60 11.42 -0.29
N LEU A 142 7.15 10.94 -1.44
CA LEU A 142 6.75 11.77 -2.58
C LEU A 142 5.26 12.12 -2.52
N ASP A 143 4.43 11.17 -2.05
CA ASP A 143 2.99 11.33 -1.95
C ASP A 143 2.43 10.43 -0.85
N TYR A 144 1.34 10.88 -0.25
CA TYR A 144 0.62 10.19 0.80
C TYR A 144 -0.88 10.37 0.61
N ASN A 145 -1.60 9.26 0.53
CA ASN A 145 -3.05 9.25 0.40
C ASN A 145 -3.64 8.21 1.35
N GLU A 146 -4.83 8.49 1.86
CA GLU A 146 -5.56 7.56 2.70
C GLU A 146 -7.08 7.70 2.52
N HIS A 147 -7.80 6.62 2.77
CA HIS A 147 -9.26 6.63 2.82
C HIS A 147 -9.78 5.43 3.62
N ALA A 148 -11.03 5.51 4.08
CA ALA A 148 -11.72 4.39 4.69
C ALA A 148 -12.15 3.38 3.61
N LEU A 149 -11.85 2.08 3.80
CA LEU A 149 -12.28 1.01 2.90
C LEU A 149 -13.78 0.71 2.99
N ARG A 150 -14.37 0.95 4.16
CA ARG A 150 -15.81 0.76 4.43
C ARG A 150 -16.28 1.84 5.40
N SER A 151 -17.59 2.10 5.41
CA SER A 151 -18.21 2.99 6.39
C SER A 151 -18.49 2.26 7.71
N GLY A 152 -18.48 2.99 8.83
CA GLY A 152 -18.85 2.50 10.16
C GLY A 152 -17.69 2.50 11.17
N SER A 153 -18.00 2.26 12.44
CA SER A 153 -17.05 2.34 13.56
C SER A 153 -15.92 1.28 13.54
N GLY A 154 -16.09 0.22 12.77
CA GLY A 154 -15.07 -0.82 12.53
C GLY A 154 -14.33 -0.67 11.20
N ALA A 155 -14.46 0.49 10.53
CA ALA A 155 -13.84 0.74 9.23
C ALA A 155 -12.31 0.63 9.32
N GLN A 156 -11.74 -0.05 8.33
CA GLN A 156 -10.29 -0.04 8.11
C GLN A 156 -9.92 1.10 7.17
N ALA A 157 -8.80 1.75 7.43
CA ALA A 157 -8.19 2.70 6.51
C ALA A 157 -7.19 1.98 5.60
N ALA A 158 -7.20 2.33 4.32
CA ALA A 158 -6.12 2.05 3.39
C ALA A 158 -5.24 3.30 3.28
N SER A 159 -3.93 3.12 3.44
CA SER A 159 -2.94 4.17 3.28
C SER A 159 -1.99 3.80 2.15
N TYR A 160 -1.72 4.73 1.25
CA TYR A 160 -0.85 4.60 0.08
C TYR A 160 0.33 5.53 0.25
N ILE A 161 1.51 4.97 0.28
CA ILE A 161 2.75 5.72 0.47
C ILE A 161 3.59 5.60 -0.80
N HIS A 162 3.86 6.74 -1.44
CA HIS A 162 4.79 6.80 -2.56
C HIS A 162 6.18 7.16 -2.04
N LEU A 163 7.09 6.21 -2.06
CA LEU A 163 8.47 6.38 -1.60
C LEU A 163 9.45 6.38 -2.76
N MET A 164 10.52 7.16 -2.60
CA MET A 164 11.68 7.17 -3.51
C MET A 164 12.94 6.86 -2.72
N ASP A 165 13.76 5.96 -3.24
CA ASP A 165 15.17 5.83 -2.86
C ASP A 165 15.96 6.98 -3.47
N VAL A 166 16.52 7.84 -2.64
CA VAL A 166 17.23 9.07 -3.09
C VAL A 166 18.47 8.71 -3.88
N LYS A 167 19.16 7.62 -3.52
CA LYS A 167 20.41 7.20 -4.17
C LYS A 167 20.20 6.70 -5.60
N SER A 168 19.20 5.87 -5.83
CA SER A 168 18.92 5.29 -7.16
C SER A 168 17.92 6.10 -7.98
N GLY A 169 17.14 6.98 -7.34
CA GLY A 169 16.01 7.67 -7.95
C GLY A 169 14.79 6.76 -8.22
N ARG A 170 14.84 5.48 -7.84
CA ARG A 170 13.70 4.56 -7.98
C ARG A 170 12.60 4.95 -7.01
N ALA A 171 11.36 4.95 -7.50
CA ALA A 171 10.20 5.23 -6.67
C ALA A 171 9.15 4.13 -6.83
N THR A 172 8.39 3.86 -5.76
CA THR A 172 7.31 2.87 -5.76
C THR A 172 6.25 3.20 -4.71
N TYR A 173 5.08 2.58 -4.87
CA TYR A 173 4.03 2.62 -3.87
C TYR A 173 4.11 1.42 -2.92
N GLY A 174 3.79 1.67 -1.65
CA GLY A 174 3.42 0.64 -0.69
C GLY A 174 2.05 0.94 -0.11
N VAL A 175 1.31 -0.09 0.26
CA VAL A 175 -0.04 0.05 0.80
C VAL A 175 -0.13 -0.66 2.14
N GLY A 176 -0.79 0.00 3.09
CA GLY A 176 -1.08 -0.58 4.40
C GLY A 176 -2.55 -0.48 4.75
N ILE A 177 -3.05 -1.45 5.49
CA ILE A 177 -4.44 -1.50 5.97
C ILE A 177 -4.44 -1.68 7.48
N SER A 178 -5.23 -0.87 8.17
CA SER A 178 -5.48 -1.00 9.62
C SER A 178 -6.72 -0.23 10.03
N SER A 179 -7.31 -0.59 11.17
CA SER A 179 -8.32 0.25 11.84
C SER A 179 -7.70 1.50 12.48
N ASN A 180 -6.38 1.52 12.69
CA ASN A 180 -5.63 2.69 13.11
C ASN A 180 -4.88 3.28 11.91
N ILE A 181 -5.13 4.55 11.60
CA ILE A 181 -4.63 5.25 10.42
C ILE A 181 -3.09 5.32 10.40
N THR A 182 -2.50 5.66 11.54
CA THR A 182 -1.03 5.70 11.68
C THR A 182 -0.43 4.32 11.41
N ARG A 183 -1.03 3.26 11.95
CA ARG A 183 -0.56 1.89 11.69
C ARG A 183 -0.73 1.46 10.24
N ALA A 184 -1.79 1.92 9.55
CA ALA A 184 -1.95 1.71 8.12
C ALA A 184 -0.79 2.37 7.35
N SER A 185 -0.46 3.62 7.69
CA SER A 185 0.64 4.36 7.06
C SER A 185 2.00 3.69 7.28
N LEU A 186 2.28 3.23 8.51
CA LEU A 186 3.51 2.50 8.81
C LEU A 186 3.65 1.22 7.99
N ARG A 187 2.58 0.43 7.89
CA ARG A 187 2.55 -0.76 7.03
C ARG A 187 2.81 -0.40 5.56
N GLY A 188 2.25 0.72 5.08
CA GLY A 188 2.49 1.24 3.74
C GLY A 188 3.96 1.60 3.52
N ILE A 189 4.60 2.26 4.48
CA ILE A 189 6.04 2.58 4.43
C ILE A 189 6.87 1.28 4.34
N PHE A 190 6.62 0.31 5.22
CA PHE A 190 7.35 -0.97 5.20
C PHE A 190 7.16 -1.72 3.88
N SER A 191 5.94 -1.75 3.35
CA SER A 191 5.67 -2.36 2.05
C SER A 191 6.46 -1.66 0.93
N ALA A 192 6.48 -0.32 0.91
CA ALA A 192 7.23 0.45 -0.09
C ALA A 192 8.75 0.22 0.02
N VAL A 193 9.30 0.22 1.25
CA VAL A 193 10.74 -0.06 1.48
C VAL A 193 11.09 -1.48 1.03
N ASN A 194 10.26 -2.47 1.36
CA ASN A 194 10.47 -3.85 0.91
C ASN A 194 10.45 -3.99 -0.62
N ARG A 195 9.62 -3.20 -1.31
CA ARG A 195 9.60 -3.16 -2.78
C ARG A 195 10.83 -2.46 -3.38
N LEU A 196 11.35 -1.43 -2.71
CA LEU A 196 12.53 -0.71 -3.19
C LEU A 196 13.81 -1.51 -3.00
N PHE A 197 13.93 -2.24 -1.89
CA PHE A 197 15.18 -2.85 -1.45
C PHE A 197 15.11 -4.38 -1.36
N GLY A 198 13.93 -5.00 -1.44
CA GLY A 198 13.75 -6.44 -1.34
C GLY A 198 14.02 -7.20 -2.64
N ASP A 199 13.89 -6.56 -3.80
CA ASP A 199 14.12 -7.17 -5.11
C ASP A 199 15.55 -6.88 -5.65
N ALA A 200 16.47 -6.46 -4.79
CA ALA A 200 17.87 -6.20 -5.14
C ALA A 200 18.71 -7.48 -4.90
N GLU A 201 18.51 -8.50 -5.75
CA GLU A 201 19.47 -9.58 -6.02
C GLU A 201 19.91 -9.55 -7.48
#